data_00c55751186110186f1e950958c6176e
#
_entry.id   00c55751186110186f1e950958c6176e
#
_cell.length_a   1.000
_cell.length_b   1.000
_cell.length_c   1.000
_cell.angle_alpha   90.00
_cell.angle_beta   90.00
_cell.angle_gamma   90.00
#
_symmetry.space_group_name_H-M   'P 1'
#
loop_
_entity.id
_entity.type
_entity.pdbx_description
1 polymer ?
#
loop_
_entity_poly.entity_id
_entity_poly.type
_entity_poly.pdbx_seq_one_letter_code
_entity_poly.pdbx_strand_id
1 'polypeptide(L)'
;MSTPTRLASAVRLASPTARPVSGPHVEKHAPPAVARATASVLILTKNEARNISHCLEAVLSQESPGRPEVILIDSGSSDHTVQIAGRYPVQLYRIAAESFHHARTRNLAAELAQGEYLVYLAADALPCSPGWLGALLRNFEDSTVGAVYGRHVPRPDASIERQGVLSTMYGDRRLVKSAACKADLGYRYYHFSTVNCAIRKQVWQQSRFPQDLNVCEDVAIATRILDAGWKIVYEPEAAVYHTHDFSSLRLFRRYFDLGVVYRRLNIWDRNNKAMLLRDGVRSLRDKLNLSQNHYGMAARSAGAFQDAAKYAGLVLGRNERFIPRALKRRLSTFGLFE
;
A
#
# COMPACT_ATOMS: atom_id res chain seq x y z
N MET A 1 -46.17 19.83 26.45
CA MET A 1 -46.05 18.37 26.38
C MET A 1 -44.68 18.04 25.75
N SER A 2 -43.87 17.41 26.53
CA SER A 2 -42.39 17.36 26.44
C SER A 2 -41.87 16.39 25.44
N THR A 3 -40.94 16.82 24.59
CA THR A 3 -40.05 15.98 23.75
C THR A 3 -38.92 15.40 24.60
N PRO A 4 -38.55 14.14 24.48
CA PRO A 4 -37.31 13.64 25.07
C PRO A 4 -36.15 13.68 24.08
N THR A 5 -35.18 14.48 24.44
CA THR A 5 -33.83 14.51 23.90
C THR A 5 -33.12 13.18 24.17
N ARG A 6 -32.70 12.43 23.16
CA ARG A 6 -31.81 11.27 23.30
C ARG A 6 -30.37 11.73 23.25
N LEU A 7 -29.68 11.58 24.36
CA LEU A 7 -28.24 11.72 24.53
C LEU A 7 -27.47 10.72 23.68
N ALA A 8 -26.59 11.24 22.84
CA ALA A 8 -25.54 10.47 22.19
C ALA A 8 -24.44 10.17 23.21
N SER A 9 -24.27 8.92 23.57
CA SER A 9 -23.18 8.45 24.42
C SER A 9 -21.89 8.42 23.62
N ALA A 10 -21.02 9.40 23.85
CA ALA A 10 -19.64 9.39 23.39
C ALA A 10 -18.86 8.31 24.13
N VAL A 11 -18.43 7.28 23.43
CA VAL A 11 -17.47 6.29 23.93
C VAL A 11 -16.12 6.98 24.02
N ARG A 12 -15.68 7.34 25.23
CA ARG A 12 -14.30 7.75 25.51
C ARG A 12 -13.41 6.53 25.37
N LEU A 13 -12.58 6.52 24.35
CA LEU A 13 -11.43 5.62 24.27
C LEU A 13 -10.40 6.08 25.31
N ALA A 14 -10.16 5.26 26.32
CA ALA A 14 -9.13 5.46 27.31
C ALA A 14 -7.76 5.41 26.62
N SER A 15 -6.93 6.43 26.80
CA SER A 15 -5.54 6.48 26.39
C SER A 15 -4.73 5.50 27.25
N PRO A 16 -4.05 4.51 26.69
CA PRO A 16 -3.06 3.76 27.45
C PRO A 16 -1.81 4.64 27.60
N THR A 17 -1.42 4.93 28.82
CA THR A 17 -0.11 5.48 29.18
C THR A 17 0.97 4.46 28.82
N ALA A 18 1.47 4.53 27.61
CA ALA A 18 2.62 3.74 27.16
C ALA A 18 3.89 4.37 27.75
N ARG A 19 4.65 3.58 28.54
CA ARG A 19 6.04 3.90 28.89
C ARG A 19 6.83 4.13 27.60
N PRO A 20 7.81 5.07 27.58
CA PRO A 20 8.66 5.27 26.41
C PRO A 20 9.48 3.99 26.20
N VAL A 21 9.17 3.26 25.16
CA VAL A 21 10.04 2.21 24.63
C VAL A 21 11.23 2.96 24.04
N SER A 22 12.43 2.67 24.49
CA SER A 22 13.68 3.16 23.89
C SER A 22 13.59 2.97 22.38
N GLY A 23 13.72 4.07 21.62
CA GLY A 23 13.57 4.08 20.18
C GLY A 23 14.58 3.12 19.51
N PRO A 24 14.29 2.61 18.32
CA PRO A 24 15.21 1.75 17.59
C PRO A 24 16.56 2.46 17.42
N HIS A 25 17.66 1.75 17.71
CA HIS A 25 19.00 2.24 17.36
C HIS A 25 19.05 2.41 15.85
N VAL A 26 19.11 3.68 15.40
CA VAL A 26 19.16 4.05 13.98
C VAL A 26 20.60 4.44 13.68
N GLU A 27 21.35 3.57 13.01
CA GLU A 27 22.66 3.92 12.47
C GLU A 27 22.49 4.77 11.21
N LYS A 28 23.07 5.97 11.20
CA LYS A 28 22.95 6.91 10.08
C LYS A 28 24.26 6.94 9.29
N HIS A 29 24.21 6.60 8.01
CA HIS A 29 25.22 6.96 7.02
C HIS A 29 24.65 8.10 6.17
N ALA A 30 25.02 9.34 6.47
CA ALA A 30 24.46 10.50 5.80
C ALA A 30 25.37 11.02 4.68
N PRO A 31 24.84 11.21 3.44
CA PRO A 31 25.45 12.10 2.46
C PRO A 31 25.26 13.58 2.86
N PRO A 32 25.97 14.51 2.22
CA PRO A 32 25.85 15.94 2.50
C PRO A 32 24.41 16.45 2.31
N ALA A 33 24.03 17.43 3.11
CA ALA A 33 22.70 18.05 3.10
C ALA A 33 22.34 18.55 1.68
N VAL A 34 21.24 18.05 1.15
CA VAL A 34 20.66 18.51 -0.12
C VAL A 34 19.85 19.78 0.17
N ALA A 35 19.93 20.78 -0.72
CA ALA A 35 19.02 21.93 -0.71
C ALA A 35 17.56 21.40 -0.65
N ARG A 36 16.67 22.11 0.08
CA ARG A 36 15.32 21.69 0.46
C ARG A 36 14.60 20.97 -0.69
N ALA A 37 14.55 19.64 -0.63
CA ALA A 37 13.97 18.82 -1.67
C ALA A 37 12.43 18.98 -1.68
N THR A 38 11.84 19.13 -2.86
CA THR A 38 10.38 19.16 -3.00
C THR A 38 9.76 17.82 -2.64
N ALA A 39 10.45 16.71 -2.91
CA ALA A 39 9.99 15.36 -2.63
C ALA A 39 11.07 14.51 -1.94
N SER A 40 10.64 13.65 -1.03
CA SER A 40 11.45 12.59 -0.42
C SER A 40 10.97 11.24 -0.89
N VAL A 41 11.82 10.47 -1.57
CA VAL A 41 11.54 9.09 -1.96
C VAL A 41 11.94 8.15 -0.82
N LEU A 42 10.97 7.44 -0.28
CA LEU A 42 11.06 6.61 0.92
C LEU A 42 11.02 5.15 0.54
N ILE A 43 12.14 4.44 0.72
CA ILE A 43 12.31 3.05 0.31
C ILE A 43 12.58 2.20 1.54
N LEU A 44 11.69 1.24 1.82
CA LEU A 44 11.90 0.22 2.84
C LEU A 44 12.47 -1.02 2.16
N THR A 45 13.57 -1.57 2.70
CA THR A 45 14.25 -2.70 2.08
C THR A 45 14.62 -3.80 3.08
N LYS A 46 14.65 -5.05 2.57
CA LYS A 46 15.22 -6.21 3.24
C LYS A 46 15.55 -7.29 2.22
N ASN A 47 16.82 -7.66 2.12
CA ASN A 47 17.32 -8.71 1.22
C ASN A 47 16.94 -8.46 -0.26
N GLU A 48 17.21 -7.26 -0.76
CA GLU A 48 16.90 -6.80 -2.11
C GLU A 48 18.17 -6.58 -2.98
N ALA A 49 19.25 -7.28 -2.70
CA ALA A 49 20.52 -7.14 -3.45
C ALA A 49 20.36 -7.27 -4.97
N ARG A 50 19.35 -8.00 -5.45
CA ARG A 50 19.05 -8.17 -6.88
C ARG A 50 18.35 -6.98 -7.52
N ASN A 51 17.60 -6.20 -6.75
CA ASN A 51 16.71 -5.15 -7.25
C ASN A 51 17.18 -3.74 -6.90
N ILE A 52 17.86 -3.58 -5.75
CA ILE A 52 18.10 -2.28 -5.14
C ILE A 52 18.92 -1.32 -6.03
N SER A 53 19.92 -1.82 -6.79
CA SER A 53 20.68 -0.96 -7.70
C SER A 53 19.80 -0.37 -8.79
N HIS A 54 19.01 -1.21 -9.47
CA HIS A 54 18.10 -0.76 -10.53
C HIS A 54 17.04 0.21 -10.01
N CYS A 55 16.50 -0.05 -8.81
CA CYS A 55 15.53 0.84 -8.17
C CYS A 55 16.16 2.22 -7.88
N LEU A 56 17.36 2.26 -7.29
CA LEU A 56 18.04 3.51 -6.96
C LEU A 56 18.49 4.28 -8.21
N GLU A 57 18.99 3.60 -9.23
CA GLU A 57 19.34 4.22 -10.52
C GLU A 57 18.12 4.86 -11.18
N ALA A 58 17.00 4.14 -11.23
CA ALA A 58 15.78 4.67 -11.81
C ALA A 58 15.21 5.87 -11.01
N VAL A 59 15.33 5.88 -9.69
CA VAL A 59 14.90 7.01 -8.84
C VAL A 59 15.83 8.22 -8.99
N LEU A 60 17.13 8.00 -9.02
CA LEU A 60 18.13 9.08 -9.08
C LEU A 60 18.23 9.72 -10.47
N SER A 61 17.76 9.02 -11.52
CA SER A 61 17.70 9.53 -12.90
C SER A 61 16.38 10.18 -13.27
N GLN A 62 15.46 10.40 -12.29
CA GLN A 62 14.18 11.02 -12.60
C GLN A 62 14.31 12.48 -13.04
N GLU A 63 13.58 12.82 -14.09
CA GLU A 63 13.39 14.19 -14.57
C GLU A 63 12.39 14.93 -13.67
N SER A 64 12.89 15.64 -12.69
CA SER A 64 12.07 16.42 -11.76
C SER A 64 12.71 17.76 -11.45
N PRO A 65 11.93 18.80 -11.09
CA PRO A 65 12.47 20.08 -10.61
C PRO A 65 13.25 19.87 -9.31
N GLY A 66 14.56 19.72 -9.40
CA GLY A 66 15.46 19.40 -8.28
C GLY A 66 15.60 17.88 -8.04
N ARG A 67 16.74 17.50 -7.45
CA ARG A 67 16.97 16.09 -7.05
C ARG A 67 16.07 15.73 -5.87
N PRO A 68 15.36 14.59 -5.92
CA PRO A 68 14.64 14.12 -4.76
C PRO A 68 15.62 13.76 -3.64
N GLU A 69 15.22 13.98 -2.40
CA GLU A 69 15.82 13.32 -1.26
C GLU A 69 15.48 11.83 -1.32
N VAL A 70 16.46 10.97 -1.13
CA VAL A 70 16.23 9.51 -1.10
C VAL A 70 16.59 8.96 0.26
N ILE A 71 15.59 8.41 0.96
CA ILE A 71 15.73 7.78 2.28
C ILE A 71 15.48 6.29 2.13
N LEU A 72 16.47 5.49 2.49
CA LEU A 72 16.39 4.05 2.48
C LEU A 72 16.47 3.52 3.90
N ILE A 73 15.48 2.72 4.32
CA ILE A 73 15.49 2.04 5.61
C ILE A 73 15.66 0.55 5.41
N ASP A 74 16.83 0.05 5.81
CA ASP A 74 17.14 -1.38 5.82
C ASP A 74 16.65 -2.03 7.11
N SER A 75 15.91 -3.12 6.97
CA SER A 75 15.30 -3.87 8.10
C SER A 75 16.08 -5.16 8.41
N GLY A 76 17.42 -5.04 8.53
CA GLY A 76 18.30 -6.14 8.87
C GLY A 76 18.52 -7.10 7.71
N SER A 77 18.95 -6.59 6.55
CA SER A 77 19.39 -7.41 5.42
C SER A 77 20.64 -8.21 5.79
N SER A 78 20.66 -9.46 5.36
CA SER A 78 21.77 -10.41 5.49
C SER A 78 22.53 -10.65 4.18
N ASP A 79 22.05 -10.09 3.09
CA ASP A 79 22.69 -10.12 1.76
C ASP A 79 23.48 -8.83 1.48
N HIS A 80 23.87 -8.59 0.25
CA HIS A 80 24.63 -7.40 -0.17
C HIS A 80 23.80 -6.12 -0.32
N THR A 81 22.53 -6.08 0.07
CA THR A 81 21.63 -4.91 -0.10
C THR A 81 22.25 -3.62 0.43
N VAL A 82 22.72 -3.63 1.67
CA VAL A 82 23.31 -2.46 2.35
C VAL A 82 24.59 -1.99 1.66
N GLN A 83 25.46 -2.93 1.26
CA GLN A 83 26.72 -2.63 0.55
C GLN A 83 26.45 -1.98 -0.80
N ILE A 84 25.45 -2.47 -1.53
CA ILE A 84 25.07 -1.92 -2.84
C ILE A 84 24.48 -0.52 -2.65
N ALA A 85 23.52 -0.36 -1.72
CA ALA A 85 22.87 0.93 -1.47
C ALA A 85 23.87 2.02 -1.03
N GLY A 86 24.90 1.65 -0.25
CA GLY A 86 25.93 2.58 0.21
C GLY A 86 26.81 3.19 -0.92
N ARG A 87 26.69 2.72 -2.16
CA ARG A 87 27.38 3.29 -3.34
C ARG A 87 26.61 4.44 -3.97
N TYR A 88 25.37 4.66 -3.55
CA TYR A 88 24.48 5.70 -4.09
C TYR A 88 24.36 6.89 -3.14
N PRO A 89 24.04 8.08 -3.64
CA PRO A 89 23.85 9.28 -2.81
C PRO A 89 22.49 9.28 -2.12
N VAL A 90 22.29 8.32 -1.20
CA VAL A 90 21.05 8.11 -0.44
C VAL A 90 21.30 8.21 1.06
N GLN A 91 20.30 8.61 1.82
CA GLN A 91 20.33 8.53 3.27
C GLN A 91 19.94 7.13 3.71
N LEU A 92 20.93 6.33 4.11
CA LEU A 92 20.75 4.95 4.53
C LEU A 92 20.59 4.88 6.06
N TYR A 93 19.47 4.29 6.49
CA TYR A 93 19.19 4.01 7.89
C TYR A 93 19.01 2.50 8.08
N ARG A 94 19.41 1.99 9.24
CA ARG A 94 19.26 0.57 9.57
C ARG A 94 18.45 0.42 10.85
N ILE A 95 17.51 -0.52 10.83
CA ILE A 95 16.73 -0.94 11.99
C ILE A 95 16.92 -2.46 12.20
N ALA A 96 16.78 -2.92 13.43
CA ALA A 96 16.80 -4.34 13.73
C ALA A 96 15.61 -5.05 13.05
N ALA A 97 15.82 -6.30 12.59
CA ALA A 97 14.80 -7.03 11.84
C ALA A 97 13.51 -7.26 12.64
N GLU A 98 13.63 -7.47 13.95
CA GLU A 98 12.53 -7.61 14.91
C GLU A 98 11.77 -6.31 15.17
N SER A 99 12.38 -5.16 14.89
CA SER A 99 11.75 -3.84 15.02
C SER A 99 10.91 -3.47 13.80
N PHE A 100 11.00 -4.25 12.73
CA PHE A 100 10.28 -3.97 11.50
C PHE A 100 8.77 -4.11 11.69
N HIS A 101 8.06 -3.07 11.26
CA HIS A 101 6.60 -3.04 11.20
C HIS A 101 6.19 -2.10 10.08
N HIS A 102 5.42 -2.57 9.11
CA HIS A 102 5.12 -1.79 7.90
C HIS A 102 4.68 -0.36 8.20
N ALA A 103 3.68 -0.17 9.06
CA ALA A 103 3.18 1.17 9.39
C ALA A 103 4.18 2.01 10.19
N ARG A 104 4.84 1.43 11.20
CA ARG A 104 5.81 2.16 12.05
C ARG A 104 7.04 2.56 11.24
N THR A 105 7.55 1.67 10.41
CA THR A 105 8.74 1.95 9.58
C THR A 105 8.44 3.00 8.51
N ARG A 106 7.21 3.00 7.91
CA ARG A 106 6.78 4.08 7.00
C ARG A 106 6.63 5.42 7.71
N ASN A 107 6.09 5.43 8.93
CA ASN A 107 6.03 6.64 9.72
C ASN A 107 7.44 7.17 10.07
N LEU A 108 8.37 6.30 10.46
CA LEU A 108 9.77 6.65 10.70
C LEU A 108 10.40 7.28 9.45
N ALA A 109 10.23 6.67 8.27
CA ALA A 109 10.73 7.24 7.02
C ALA A 109 10.17 8.64 6.74
N ALA A 110 8.87 8.85 6.99
CA ALA A 110 8.22 10.14 6.83
C ALA A 110 8.67 11.20 7.85
N GLU A 111 9.02 10.79 9.07
CA GLU A 111 9.58 11.66 10.10
C GLU A 111 10.98 12.15 9.73
N LEU A 112 11.79 11.30 9.13
CA LEU A 112 13.14 11.62 8.65
C LEU A 112 13.13 12.51 7.40
N ALA A 113 12.07 12.44 6.59
CA ALA A 113 11.94 13.15 5.31
C ALA A 113 11.85 14.67 5.49
N GLN A 114 12.50 15.41 4.60
CA GLN A 114 12.47 16.89 4.58
C GLN A 114 11.55 17.45 3.48
N GLY A 115 11.24 16.64 2.45
CA GLY A 115 10.39 17.04 1.32
C GLY A 115 8.95 17.34 1.71
N GLU A 116 8.29 18.16 0.93
CA GLU A 116 6.85 18.46 1.04
C GLU A 116 6.00 17.24 0.67
N TYR A 117 6.48 16.42 -0.27
CA TYR A 117 5.81 15.22 -0.73
C TYR A 117 6.60 13.98 -0.32
N LEU A 118 5.90 13.04 0.34
CA LEU A 118 6.43 11.76 0.78
C LEU A 118 6.11 10.71 -0.27
N VAL A 119 7.11 10.28 -1.04
CA VAL A 119 6.95 9.32 -2.13
C VAL A 119 7.40 7.93 -1.65
N TYR A 120 6.46 7.04 -1.41
CA TYR A 120 6.78 5.65 -1.03
C TYR A 120 6.97 4.80 -2.28
N LEU A 121 8.08 4.08 -2.32
CA LEU A 121 8.43 3.13 -3.37
C LEU A 121 8.93 1.83 -2.74
N ALA A 122 8.42 0.68 -3.19
CA ALA A 122 8.96 -0.61 -2.77
C ALA A 122 10.35 -0.84 -3.41
N ALA A 123 11.28 -1.46 -2.67
CA ALA A 123 12.64 -1.67 -3.14
C ALA A 123 12.76 -2.57 -4.37
N ASP A 124 11.73 -3.39 -4.63
CA ASP A 124 11.59 -4.25 -5.81
C ASP A 124 10.66 -3.69 -6.90
N ALA A 125 10.21 -2.44 -6.74
CA ALA A 125 9.46 -1.70 -7.74
C ALA A 125 10.41 -0.83 -8.57
N LEU A 126 10.27 -0.89 -9.90
CA LEU A 126 11.11 -0.15 -10.83
C LEU A 126 10.27 0.87 -11.60
N PRO A 127 10.49 2.18 -11.46
CA PRO A 127 9.88 3.21 -12.30
C PRO A 127 10.01 2.90 -13.80
N CYS A 128 8.89 2.97 -14.54
CA CYS A 128 8.86 2.62 -15.94
C CYS A 128 9.38 3.74 -16.87
N SER A 129 9.49 4.97 -16.36
CA SER A 129 9.91 6.13 -17.16
C SER A 129 10.67 7.17 -16.33
N PRO A 130 11.48 8.03 -16.95
CA PRO A 130 12.11 9.17 -16.30
C PRO A 130 11.12 10.20 -15.75
N GLY A 131 9.89 10.22 -16.29
CA GLY A 131 8.82 11.14 -15.86
C GLY A 131 7.96 10.61 -14.71
N TRP A 132 8.26 9.44 -14.13
CA TRP A 132 7.46 8.81 -13.08
C TRP A 132 7.22 9.72 -11.87
N LEU A 133 8.25 10.34 -11.35
CA LEU A 133 8.15 11.23 -10.19
C LEU A 133 7.31 12.47 -10.52
N GLY A 134 7.54 13.07 -11.68
CA GLY A 134 6.76 14.20 -12.17
C GLY A 134 5.29 13.86 -12.34
N ALA A 135 4.97 12.64 -12.84
CA ALA A 135 3.61 12.16 -12.99
C ALA A 135 2.88 12.02 -11.63
N LEU A 136 3.56 11.62 -10.56
CA LEU A 136 2.97 11.63 -9.22
C LEU A 136 2.75 13.06 -8.72
N LEU A 137 3.77 13.92 -8.82
CA LEU A 137 3.81 15.22 -8.15
C LEU A 137 2.87 16.26 -8.79
N ARG A 138 2.68 16.28 -10.12
CA ARG A 138 1.78 17.22 -10.79
C ARG A 138 0.33 17.16 -10.29
N ASN A 139 -0.11 16.03 -9.73
CA ASN A 139 -1.45 15.91 -9.18
C ASN A 139 -1.69 16.79 -7.95
N PHE A 140 -0.62 17.22 -7.28
CA PHE A 140 -0.70 18.10 -6.11
C PHE A 140 -0.86 19.60 -6.48
N GLU A 141 -0.88 19.95 -7.77
CA GLU A 141 -1.31 21.28 -8.23
C GLU A 141 -2.76 21.56 -7.82
N ASP A 142 -3.63 20.52 -7.78
CA ASP A 142 -4.91 20.59 -7.06
C ASP A 142 -4.64 20.50 -5.56
N SER A 143 -4.79 21.62 -4.84
CA SER A 143 -4.56 21.71 -3.41
C SER A 143 -5.45 20.82 -2.56
N THR A 144 -6.54 20.28 -3.13
CA THR A 144 -7.45 19.33 -2.46
C THR A 144 -6.98 17.87 -2.56
N VAL A 145 -5.94 17.59 -3.34
CA VAL A 145 -5.34 16.26 -3.45
C VAL A 145 -4.39 16.02 -2.28
N GLY A 146 -4.71 15.04 -1.44
CA GLY A 146 -3.90 14.63 -0.29
C GLY A 146 -2.92 13.50 -0.60
N ALA A 147 -3.26 12.61 -1.54
CA ALA A 147 -2.42 11.48 -1.93
C ALA A 147 -2.64 11.07 -3.38
N VAL A 148 -1.62 10.44 -3.95
CA VAL A 148 -1.60 9.90 -5.31
C VAL A 148 -1.02 8.50 -5.27
N TYR A 149 -1.53 7.55 -6.05
CA TYR A 149 -0.87 6.27 -6.26
C TYR A 149 -0.80 5.94 -7.75
N GLY A 150 0.29 5.28 -8.13
CA GLY A 150 0.58 4.98 -9.52
C GLY A 150 0.19 3.56 -9.93
N ARG A 151 0.39 3.28 -11.20
CA ARG A 151 0.11 2.01 -11.86
C ARG A 151 1.17 0.97 -11.51
N HIS A 152 0.74 -0.27 -11.27
CA HIS A 152 1.63 -1.43 -11.26
C HIS A 152 1.53 -2.13 -12.60
N VAL A 153 2.68 -2.30 -13.24
CA VAL A 153 2.83 -2.99 -14.52
C VAL A 153 3.51 -4.34 -14.25
N PRO A 154 3.05 -5.44 -14.84
CA PRO A 154 3.75 -6.71 -14.70
C PRO A 154 5.15 -6.61 -15.28
N ARG A 155 6.12 -7.25 -14.63
CA ARG A 155 7.46 -7.40 -15.23
C ARG A 155 7.35 -8.21 -16.52
N PRO A 156 8.24 -8.00 -17.49
CA PRO A 156 8.21 -8.72 -18.78
C PRO A 156 8.27 -10.26 -18.64
N ASP A 157 8.91 -10.75 -17.58
CA ASP A 157 9.05 -12.16 -17.22
C ASP A 157 7.88 -12.70 -16.35
N ALA A 158 6.89 -11.87 -16.02
CA ALA A 158 5.75 -12.29 -15.21
C ALA A 158 4.86 -13.28 -15.97
N SER A 159 4.24 -14.22 -15.22
CA SER A 159 3.26 -15.14 -15.79
C SER A 159 2.10 -14.40 -16.44
N ILE A 160 1.55 -14.98 -17.49
CA ILE A 160 0.41 -14.42 -18.25
C ILE A 160 -0.79 -14.14 -17.34
N GLU A 161 -1.06 -15.05 -16.38
CA GLU A 161 -2.13 -14.87 -15.39
C GLU A 161 -1.92 -13.61 -14.54
N ARG A 162 -0.68 -13.35 -14.15
CA ARG A 162 -0.32 -12.16 -13.37
C ARG A 162 -0.47 -10.88 -14.19
N GLN A 163 -0.10 -10.92 -15.46
CA GLN A 163 -0.32 -9.82 -16.39
C GLN A 163 -1.80 -9.44 -16.45
N GLY A 164 -2.69 -10.43 -16.59
CA GLY A 164 -4.14 -10.23 -16.62
C GLY A 164 -4.69 -9.65 -15.29
N VAL A 165 -4.22 -10.12 -14.14
CA VAL A 165 -4.64 -9.59 -12.83
C VAL A 165 -4.27 -8.11 -12.67
N LEU A 166 -3.04 -7.74 -12.98
CA LEU A 166 -2.57 -6.35 -12.84
C LEU A 166 -3.26 -5.42 -13.82
N SER A 167 -3.48 -5.83 -15.08
CA SER A 167 -4.20 -5.01 -16.06
C SER A 167 -5.66 -4.74 -15.66
N THR A 168 -6.28 -5.67 -14.93
CA THR A 168 -7.65 -5.48 -14.40
C THR A 168 -7.69 -4.54 -13.19
N MET A 169 -6.68 -4.61 -12.31
CA MET A 169 -6.60 -3.77 -11.12
C MET A 169 -6.15 -2.34 -11.44
N TYR A 170 -5.20 -2.21 -12.36
CA TYR A 170 -4.53 -0.96 -12.71
C TYR A 170 -4.75 -0.65 -14.19
N GLY A 171 -5.92 -0.06 -14.50
CA GLY A 171 -6.26 0.37 -15.85
C GLY A 171 -5.41 1.57 -16.32
N ASP A 172 -5.70 2.02 -17.54
CA ASP A 172 -5.02 3.14 -18.20
C ASP A 172 -5.70 4.51 -17.95
N ARG A 173 -6.84 4.53 -17.25
CA ARG A 173 -7.62 5.74 -16.98
C ARG A 173 -7.35 6.29 -15.61
N ARG A 174 -6.99 7.58 -15.57
CA ARG A 174 -6.87 8.35 -14.34
C ARG A 174 -8.19 8.34 -13.57
N LEU A 175 -8.12 8.22 -12.23
CA LEU A 175 -9.30 8.20 -11.36
C LEU A 175 -9.08 9.12 -10.16
N VAL A 176 -10.01 10.04 -9.94
CA VAL A 176 -10.04 10.90 -8.75
C VAL A 176 -11.08 10.35 -7.78
N LYS A 177 -10.66 10.08 -6.56
CA LYS A 177 -11.51 9.61 -5.46
C LYS A 177 -11.79 10.74 -4.50
N SER A 178 -13.06 10.94 -4.21
CA SER A 178 -13.57 11.87 -3.20
C SER A 178 -14.77 11.25 -2.50
N ALA A 179 -15.27 11.82 -1.43
CA ALA A 179 -16.44 11.33 -0.71
C ALA A 179 -17.65 11.07 -1.62
N ALA A 180 -17.84 11.91 -2.65
CA ALA A 180 -18.92 11.77 -3.64
C ALA A 180 -18.86 10.47 -4.46
N CYS A 181 -17.67 9.90 -4.68
CA CYS A 181 -17.48 8.71 -5.51
C CYS A 181 -17.61 7.39 -4.72
N LYS A 182 -17.83 7.44 -3.41
CA LYS A 182 -17.81 6.25 -2.53
C LYS A 182 -18.82 5.18 -2.94
N ALA A 183 -20.05 5.58 -3.28
CA ALA A 183 -21.10 4.66 -3.66
C ALA A 183 -20.82 3.96 -5.00
N ASP A 184 -20.26 4.69 -5.97
CA ASP A 184 -20.02 4.20 -7.33
C ASP A 184 -18.78 3.31 -7.40
N LEU A 185 -17.72 3.65 -6.65
CA LEU A 185 -16.45 2.95 -6.69
C LEU A 185 -16.42 1.68 -5.85
N GLY A 186 -17.30 1.57 -4.87
CA GLY A 186 -17.34 0.41 -4.01
C GLY A 186 -16.02 0.16 -3.26
N TYR A 187 -15.50 -1.08 -3.24
CA TYR A 187 -14.24 -1.38 -2.57
C TYR A 187 -13.04 -0.68 -3.23
N ARG A 188 -13.13 -0.34 -4.53
CA ARG A 188 -12.09 0.39 -5.27
C ARG A 188 -11.87 1.80 -4.69
N TYR A 189 -12.85 2.34 -3.98
CA TYR A 189 -12.73 3.59 -3.25
C TYR A 189 -11.58 3.55 -2.24
N TYR A 190 -11.44 2.44 -1.52
CA TYR A 190 -10.43 2.26 -0.48
C TYR A 190 -9.09 1.74 -1.00
N HIS A 191 -9.05 1.29 -2.26
CA HIS A 191 -7.81 0.78 -2.84
C HIS A 191 -6.74 1.86 -2.90
N PHE A 192 -5.60 1.59 -2.31
CA PHE A 192 -4.40 2.42 -2.32
C PHE A 192 -3.20 1.50 -2.21
N SER A 193 -2.04 1.91 -2.72
CA SER A 193 -0.84 1.07 -2.66
C SER A 193 0.39 1.89 -2.33
N THR A 194 1.02 1.57 -1.21
CA THR A 194 2.30 2.15 -0.79
C THR A 194 3.51 1.55 -1.50
N VAL A 195 3.30 0.64 -2.42
CA VAL A 195 4.35 0.19 -3.35
C VAL A 195 4.79 1.33 -4.27
N ASN A 196 3.85 2.21 -4.63
CA ASN A 196 4.06 3.30 -5.58
C ASN A 196 3.04 4.41 -5.30
N CYS A 197 3.37 5.35 -4.42
CA CYS A 197 2.47 6.45 -4.09
C CYS A 197 3.22 7.68 -3.60
N ALA A 198 2.52 8.82 -3.59
CA ALA A 198 2.94 10.06 -2.96
C ALA A 198 1.85 10.55 -2.01
N ILE A 199 2.23 11.10 -0.88
CA ILE A 199 1.34 11.70 0.12
C ILE A 199 1.88 13.09 0.47
N ARG A 200 1.01 14.10 0.47
CA ARG A 200 1.38 15.43 0.98
C ARG A 200 1.78 15.31 2.46
N LYS A 201 2.96 15.80 2.82
CA LYS A 201 3.51 15.63 4.18
C LYS A 201 2.57 16.16 5.26
N GLN A 202 1.95 17.30 5.04
CA GLN A 202 0.94 17.85 5.94
C GLN A 202 -0.29 16.93 6.12
N VAL A 203 -0.72 16.23 5.07
CA VAL A 203 -1.83 15.26 5.13
C VAL A 203 -1.40 14.01 5.91
N TRP A 204 -0.18 13.51 5.67
CA TRP A 204 0.37 12.42 6.45
C TRP A 204 0.49 12.78 7.94
N GLN A 205 0.91 13.99 8.30
CA GLN A 205 0.98 14.44 9.70
C GLN A 205 -0.37 14.32 10.43
N GLN A 206 -1.47 14.59 9.73
CA GLN A 206 -2.83 14.49 10.25
C GLN A 206 -3.36 13.05 10.25
N SER A 207 -2.96 12.22 9.27
CA SER A 207 -3.57 10.92 9.01
C SER A 207 -2.70 9.72 9.37
N ARG A 208 -1.43 9.86 9.62
CA ARG A 208 -0.40 8.84 9.92
C ARG A 208 -0.82 7.38 9.69
N PHE A 209 0.12 6.54 9.26
CA PHE A 209 -0.15 5.09 9.21
C PHE A 209 -0.50 4.56 10.60
N PRO A 210 -1.59 3.77 10.74
CA PRO A 210 -2.00 3.24 12.04
C PRO A 210 -1.00 2.19 12.55
N GLN A 211 -0.43 2.43 13.72
CA GLN A 211 0.67 1.61 14.26
C GLN A 211 0.22 0.26 14.85
N ASP A 212 -1.07 0.05 14.98
CA ASP A 212 -1.70 -1.20 15.40
C ASP A 212 -1.98 -2.17 14.23
N LEU A 213 -1.70 -1.74 12.98
CA LEU A 213 -1.87 -2.55 11.78
C LEU A 213 -0.53 -2.79 11.09
N ASN A 214 -0.10 -4.06 11.07
CA ASN A 214 1.10 -4.48 10.32
C ASN A 214 0.78 -4.94 8.89
N VAL A 215 -0.46 -4.82 8.46
CA VAL A 215 -0.94 -5.18 7.12
C VAL A 215 -2.11 -4.30 6.73
N CYS A 216 -2.26 -4.03 5.44
CA CYS A 216 -3.29 -3.12 4.90
C CYS A 216 -3.25 -1.71 5.52
N GLU A 217 -2.10 -1.30 6.01
CA GLU A 217 -1.83 0.05 6.52
C GLU A 217 -2.02 1.10 5.41
N ASP A 218 -1.84 0.70 4.16
CA ASP A 218 -2.12 1.49 2.96
C ASP A 218 -3.63 1.77 2.79
N VAL A 219 -4.48 0.76 2.93
CA VAL A 219 -5.94 0.92 2.95
C VAL A 219 -6.37 1.79 4.12
N ALA A 220 -5.76 1.59 5.28
CA ALA A 220 -6.11 2.32 6.49
C ALA A 220 -5.75 3.82 6.41
N ILE A 221 -4.57 4.16 5.91
CA ILE A 221 -4.21 5.58 5.71
C ILE A 221 -5.07 6.22 4.62
N ALA A 222 -5.37 5.50 3.51
CA ALA A 222 -6.25 6.00 2.47
C ALA A 222 -7.65 6.30 3.01
N THR A 223 -8.20 5.43 3.87
CA THR A 223 -9.48 5.66 4.53
C THR A 223 -9.45 6.95 5.36
N ARG A 224 -8.39 7.15 6.18
CA ARG A 224 -8.23 8.36 6.99
C ARG A 224 -8.13 9.64 6.13
N ILE A 225 -7.38 9.58 5.04
CA ILE A 225 -7.22 10.70 4.10
C ILE A 225 -8.56 11.08 3.47
N LEU A 226 -9.32 10.08 2.99
CA LEU A 226 -10.63 10.29 2.37
C LEU A 226 -11.69 10.77 3.39
N ASP A 227 -11.69 10.21 4.61
CA ASP A 227 -12.60 10.61 5.70
C ASP A 227 -12.30 12.03 6.21
N ALA A 228 -11.04 12.48 6.09
CA ALA A 228 -10.64 13.87 6.37
C ALA A 228 -11.02 14.86 5.23
N GLY A 229 -11.67 14.39 4.17
CA GLY A 229 -12.17 15.21 3.06
C GLY A 229 -11.17 15.43 1.93
N TRP A 230 -9.96 14.86 2.00
CA TRP A 230 -8.96 14.94 0.93
C TRP A 230 -9.32 14.02 -0.23
N LYS A 231 -8.87 14.42 -1.44
CA LYS A 231 -8.94 13.56 -2.62
C LYS A 231 -7.72 12.62 -2.68
N ILE A 232 -7.94 11.43 -3.24
CA ILE A 232 -6.87 10.50 -3.66
C ILE A 232 -6.95 10.29 -5.16
N VAL A 233 -5.82 10.40 -5.85
CA VAL A 233 -5.74 10.22 -7.30
C VAL A 233 -5.03 8.92 -7.64
N TYR A 234 -5.59 8.15 -8.55
CA TYR A 234 -4.88 7.11 -9.30
C TYR A 234 -4.32 7.73 -10.58
N GLU A 235 -2.99 7.65 -10.74
CA GLU A 235 -2.25 8.20 -11.86
C GLU A 235 -1.60 7.07 -12.69
N PRO A 236 -2.16 6.72 -13.86
CA PRO A 236 -1.63 5.61 -14.65
C PRO A 236 -0.26 5.89 -15.28
N GLU A 237 0.11 7.16 -15.52
CA GLU A 237 1.42 7.53 -16.07
C GLU A 237 2.55 7.34 -15.05
N ALA A 238 2.23 7.38 -13.77
CA ALA A 238 3.19 7.04 -12.71
C ALA A 238 3.31 5.50 -12.57
N ALA A 239 3.81 4.85 -13.60
CA ALA A 239 3.87 3.40 -13.66
C ALA A 239 5.19 2.84 -13.10
N VAL A 240 5.10 1.69 -12.41
CA VAL A 240 6.25 0.91 -11.94
C VAL A 240 6.10 -0.56 -12.32
N TYR A 241 7.19 -1.21 -12.71
CA TYR A 241 7.26 -2.67 -12.80
C TYR A 241 7.28 -3.25 -11.39
N HIS A 242 6.25 -4.00 -11.02
CA HIS A 242 6.18 -4.67 -9.73
C HIS A 242 5.27 -5.88 -9.81
N THR A 243 5.81 -7.06 -9.54
CA THR A 243 5.07 -8.31 -9.65
C THR A 243 5.56 -9.31 -8.61
N HIS A 244 4.62 -9.99 -7.97
CA HIS A 244 4.90 -11.13 -7.09
C HIS A 244 4.04 -12.32 -7.50
N ASP A 245 4.65 -13.49 -7.55
CA ASP A 245 3.93 -14.75 -7.69
C ASP A 245 3.65 -15.35 -6.33
N PHE A 246 2.36 -15.52 -6.04
CA PHE A 246 1.91 -16.12 -4.79
C PHE A 246 1.16 -17.41 -5.06
N SER A 247 1.45 -18.45 -4.26
CA SER A 247 0.62 -19.65 -4.26
C SER A 247 -0.82 -19.33 -3.81
N SER A 248 -1.79 -20.15 -4.22
CA SER A 248 -3.19 -19.96 -3.84
C SER A 248 -3.40 -19.94 -2.32
N LEU A 249 -2.62 -20.74 -1.57
CA LEU A 249 -2.67 -20.73 -0.11
C LEU A 249 -2.18 -19.40 0.47
N ARG A 250 -1.10 -18.85 -0.09
CA ARG A 250 -0.58 -17.54 0.33
C ARG A 250 -1.56 -16.41 -0.01
N LEU A 251 -2.20 -16.49 -1.17
CA LEU A 251 -3.28 -15.57 -1.55
C LEU A 251 -4.45 -15.67 -0.59
N PHE A 252 -4.94 -16.88 -0.30
CA PHE A 252 -6.01 -17.10 0.67
C PHE A 252 -5.69 -16.43 2.02
N ARG A 253 -4.51 -16.68 2.59
CA ARG A 253 -4.10 -16.12 3.88
C ARG A 253 -4.00 -14.58 3.85
N ARG A 254 -3.43 -14.00 2.79
CA ARG A 254 -3.37 -12.54 2.62
C ARG A 254 -4.77 -11.92 2.56
N TYR A 255 -5.69 -12.55 1.84
CA TYR A 255 -7.07 -12.07 1.74
C TYR A 255 -7.87 -12.33 3.02
N PHE A 256 -7.51 -13.34 3.80
CA PHE A 256 -8.03 -13.52 5.16
C PHE A 256 -7.67 -12.29 6.04
N ASP A 257 -6.42 -11.91 6.06
CA ASP A 257 -5.96 -10.72 6.80
C ASP A 257 -6.64 -9.44 6.30
N LEU A 258 -6.77 -9.28 4.99
CA LEU A 258 -7.51 -8.17 4.38
C LEU A 258 -8.97 -8.13 4.84
N GLY A 259 -9.65 -9.27 4.89
CA GLY A 259 -11.02 -9.38 5.38
C GLY A 259 -11.18 -8.96 6.84
N VAL A 260 -10.22 -9.33 7.70
CA VAL A 260 -10.16 -8.90 9.10
C VAL A 260 -10.02 -7.38 9.20
N VAL A 261 -9.07 -6.80 8.46
CA VAL A 261 -8.81 -5.35 8.49
C VAL A 261 -10.00 -4.57 7.93
N TYR A 262 -10.59 -4.99 6.82
CA TYR A 262 -11.78 -4.33 6.26
C TYR A 262 -12.94 -4.29 7.24
N ARG A 263 -13.11 -5.35 8.04
CA ARG A 263 -14.10 -5.35 9.11
C ARG A 263 -13.73 -4.37 10.22
N ARG A 264 -12.47 -4.34 10.66
CA ARG A 264 -11.99 -3.41 11.71
C ARG A 264 -12.12 -1.94 11.29
N LEU A 265 -11.92 -1.64 10.01
CA LEU A 265 -12.06 -0.30 9.43
C LEU A 265 -13.51 0.06 9.05
N ASN A 266 -14.50 -0.79 9.35
CA ASN A 266 -15.90 -0.61 8.95
C ASN A 266 -16.11 -0.38 7.43
N ILE A 267 -15.15 -0.82 6.59
CA ILE A 267 -15.26 -0.77 5.14
C ILE A 267 -16.41 -1.68 4.66
N TRP A 268 -16.72 -2.69 5.44
CA TRP A 268 -17.77 -3.67 5.21
C TRP A 268 -18.93 -3.52 6.19
N ASP A 269 -19.78 -2.55 5.98
CA ASP A 269 -21.08 -2.52 6.63
C ASP A 269 -22.11 -3.44 5.95
N ARG A 270 -23.31 -3.53 6.52
CA ARG A 270 -24.39 -4.37 5.98
C ARG A 270 -24.85 -3.92 4.59
N ASN A 271 -24.70 -2.64 4.24
CA ASN A 271 -25.16 -2.05 2.99
C ASN A 271 -24.20 -2.39 1.82
N ASN A 272 -22.95 -2.76 2.12
CA ASN A 272 -21.93 -3.05 1.12
C ASN A 272 -21.83 -4.54 0.70
N LYS A 273 -22.71 -5.42 1.21
CA LYS A 273 -22.69 -6.86 0.84
C LYS A 273 -22.98 -7.10 -0.65
N ALA A 274 -23.99 -6.42 -1.18
CA ALA A 274 -24.35 -6.50 -2.59
C ALA A 274 -23.25 -5.96 -3.51
N MET A 275 -22.50 -4.97 -3.05
CA MET A 275 -21.39 -4.37 -3.75
C MET A 275 -20.24 -5.35 -3.99
N LEU A 276 -19.84 -6.12 -2.95
CA LEU A 276 -18.78 -7.11 -3.08
C LEU A 276 -19.13 -8.27 -3.99
N LEU A 277 -20.39 -8.74 -3.93
CA LEU A 277 -20.87 -9.76 -4.85
C LEU A 277 -20.84 -9.22 -6.29
N ARG A 278 -21.32 -8.00 -6.51
CA ARG A 278 -21.27 -7.30 -7.79
C ARG A 278 -19.84 -7.12 -8.30
N ASP A 279 -18.93 -6.68 -7.44
CA ASP A 279 -17.53 -6.45 -7.80
C ASP A 279 -16.78 -7.78 -8.04
N GLY A 280 -17.09 -8.82 -7.28
CA GLY A 280 -16.59 -10.19 -7.52
C GLY A 280 -17.06 -10.75 -8.85
N VAL A 281 -18.36 -10.63 -9.15
CA VAL A 281 -18.95 -11.05 -10.43
C VAL A 281 -18.38 -10.24 -11.59
N ARG A 282 -18.22 -8.92 -11.42
CA ARG A 282 -17.61 -8.06 -12.44
C ARG A 282 -16.16 -8.44 -12.70
N SER A 283 -15.36 -8.65 -11.64
CA SER A 283 -13.96 -9.09 -11.78
C SER A 283 -13.86 -10.45 -12.49
N LEU A 284 -14.74 -11.39 -12.16
CA LEU A 284 -14.80 -12.68 -12.83
C LEU A 284 -15.19 -12.53 -14.31
N ARG A 285 -16.20 -11.71 -14.61
CA ARG A 285 -16.63 -11.43 -15.99
C ARG A 285 -15.52 -10.76 -16.80
N ASP A 286 -14.86 -9.75 -16.25
CA ASP A 286 -13.76 -9.03 -16.92
C ASP A 286 -12.60 -10.00 -17.23
N LYS A 287 -12.27 -10.90 -16.32
CA LYS A 287 -11.25 -11.94 -16.55
C LYS A 287 -11.69 -12.99 -17.57
N LEU A 288 -12.93 -13.42 -17.56
CA LEU A 288 -13.45 -14.34 -18.56
C LEU A 288 -13.40 -13.72 -19.96
N ASN A 289 -13.74 -12.43 -20.09
CA ASN A 289 -13.67 -11.72 -21.35
C ASN A 289 -12.21 -11.54 -21.84
N LEU A 290 -11.27 -11.20 -20.96
CA LEU A 290 -9.85 -11.13 -21.29
C LEU A 290 -9.27 -12.51 -21.65
N SER A 291 -9.75 -13.57 -21.03
CA SER A 291 -9.27 -14.93 -21.25
C SER A 291 -9.76 -15.55 -22.56
N GLN A 292 -10.84 -15.07 -23.16
CA GLN A 292 -11.34 -15.63 -24.42
C GLN A 292 -10.34 -15.50 -25.57
N ASN A 293 -9.48 -14.47 -25.53
CA ASN A 293 -8.61 -14.13 -26.64
C ASN A 293 -7.14 -14.57 -26.51
N HIS A 294 -6.67 -14.97 -25.29
CA HIS A 294 -5.22 -15.15 -25.07
C HIS A 294 -4.78 -16.32 -24.19
N TYR A 295 -5.67 -17.14 -23.60
CA TYR A 295 -5.25 -18.12 -22.58
C TYR A 295 -5.79 -19.53 -22.82
N GLY A 296 -4.94 -20.55 -22.66
CA GLY A 296 -5.34 -21.97 -22.65
C GLY A 296 -6.21 -22.33 -21.43
N MET A 297 -6.95 -23.47 -21.53
CA MET A 297 -7.89 -23.91 -20.47
C MET A 297 -7.22 -24.12 -19.10
N ALA A 298 -5.97 -24.60 -19.06
CA ALA A 298 -5.22 -24.80 -17.82
C ALA A 298 -4.96 -23.49 -17.06
N ALA A 299 -4.58 -22.42 -17.76
CA ALA A 299 -4.37 -21.10 -17.16
C ALA A 299 -5.67 -20.49 -16.63
N ARG A 300 -6.79 -20.74 -17.31
CA ARG A 300 -8.12 -20.30 -16.85
C ARG A 300 -8.54 -20.98 -15.54
N SER A 301 -8.33 -22.29 -15.43
CA SER A 301 -8.67 -23.07 -14.23
C SER A 301 -7.80 -22.66 -13.04
N ALA A 302 -6.51 -22.44 -13.23
CA ALA A 302 -5.60 -21.94 -12.18
C ALA A 302 -5.99 -20.53 -11.70
N GLY A 303 -6.32 -19.63 -12.61
CA GLY A 303 -6.79 -18.28 -12.29
C GLY A 303 -8.12 -18.30 -11.52
N ALA A 304 -9.08 -19.11 -11.93
CA ALA A 304 -10.35 -19.27 -11.23
C ALA A 304 -10.16 -19.82 -9.80
N PHE A 305 -9.26 -20.78 -9.62
CA PHE A 305 -8.93 -21.34 -8.31
C PHE A 305 -8.27 -20.29 -7.40
N GLN A 306 -7.37 -19.49 -7.92
CA GLN A 306 -6.77 -18.38 -7.16
C GLN A 306 -7.82 -17.35 -6.73
N ASP A 307 -8.78 -17.01 -7.59
CA ASP A 307 -9.85 -16.06 -7.25
C ASP A 307 -10.82 -16.66 -6.22
N ALA A 308 -11.14 -17.94 -6.33
CA ALA A 308 -11.91 -18.64 -5.30
C ALA A 308 -11.17 -18.62 -3.94
N ALA A 309 -9.86 -18.85 -3.93
CA ALA A 309 -9.04 -18.79 -2.72
C ALA A 309 -9.02 -17.37 -2.10
N LYS A 310 -8.89 -16.33 -2.92
CA LYS A 310 -8.97 -14.92 -2.46
C LYS A 310 -10.32 -14.62 -1.84
N TYR A 311 -11.42 -14.99 -2.54
CA TYR A 311 -12.76 -14.73 -2.05
C TYR A 311 -13.06 -15.49 -0.75
N ALA A 312 -12.69 -16.75 -0.67
CA ALA A 312 -12.84 -17.56 0.54
C ALA A 312 -12.05 -16.96 1.72
N GLY A 313 -10.80 -16.57 1.50
CA GLY A 313 -10.00 -15.85 2.50
C GLY A 313 -10.69 -14.61 3.00
N LEU A 314 -11.14 -13.75 2.09
CA LEU A 314 -11.79 -12.47 2.39
C LEU A 314 -13.07 -12.65 3.22
N VAL A 315 -13.94 -13.62 2.85
CA VAL A 315 -15.19 -13.92 3.57
C VAL A 315 -14.90 -14.48 4.96
N LEU A 316 -13.94 -15.42 5.07
CA LEU A 316 -13.55 -15.98 6.36
C LEU A 316 -12.92 -14.92 7.27
N GLY A 317 -12.03 -14.09 6.75
CA GLY A 317 -11.41 -12.99 7.51
C GLY A 317 -12.45 -12.00 8.05
N ARG A 318 -13.44 -11.62 7.24
CA ARG A 318 -14.56 -10.80 7.68
C ARG A 318 -15.32 -11.42 8.87
N ASN A 319 -15.47 -12.74 8.86
CA ASN A 319 -16.21 -13.47 9.88
C ASN A 319 -15.28 -14.06 10.96
N GLU A 320 -14.08 -13.53 11.12
CA GLU A 320 -13.03 -14.05 12.00
C GLU A 320 -13.48 -14.23 13.45
N ARG A 321 -14.44 -13.43 13.92
CA ARG A 321 -15.00 -13.52 15.29
C ARG A 321 -15.58 -14.90 15.62
N PHE A 322 -16.01 -15.67 14.60
CA PHE A 322 -16.54 -17.01 14.76
C PHE A 322 -15.46 -18.10 14.65
N ILE A 323 -14.21 -17.73 14.40
CA ILE A 323 -13.08 -18.64 14.20
C ILE A 323 -12.26 -18.72 15.49
N PRO A 324 -11.94 -19.92 16.01
CA PRO A 324 -11.08 -20.08 17.19
C PRO A 324 -9.71 -19.44 17.01
N ARG A 325 -9.13 -18.86 18.09
CA ARG A 325 -7.87 -18.11 18.04
C ARG A 325 -6.71 -18.93 17.44
N ALA A 326 -6.60 -20.22 17.81
CA ALA A 326 -5.56 -21.11 17.27
C ALA A 326 -5.65 -21.23 15.73
N LEU A 327 -6.86 -21.31 15.18
CA LEU A 327 -7.07 -21.40 13.73
C LEU A 327 -6.78 -20.04 13.05
N LYS A 328 -7.19 -18.93 13.66
CA LYS A 328 -6.86 -17.57 13.15
C LYS A 328 -5.36 -17.37 12.96
N ARG A 329 -4.54 -17.81 13.93
CA ARG A 329 -3.07 -17.75 13.82
C ARG A 329 -2.53 -18.51 12.63
N ARG A 330 -3.11 -19.68 12.29
CA ARG A 330 -2.72 -20.49 11.12
C ARG A 330 -3.19 -19.88 9.80
N LEU A 331 -4.31 -19.16 9.83
CA LEU A 331 -4.91 -18.54 8.65
C LEU A 331 -4.31 -17.15 8.34
N SER A 332 -3.71 -16.48 9.32
CA SER A 332 -3.04 -15.20 9.14
C SER A 332 -1.63 -15.36 8.56
N THR A 333 -1.22 -14.43 7.69
CA THR A 333 0.15 -14.32 7.19
C THR A 333 0.97 -13.32 8.03
N PHE A 334 0.31 -12.31 8.61
CA PHE A 334 0.97 -11.13 9.19
C PHE A 334 0.84 -11.03 10.71
N GLY A 335 0.55 -12.14 11.39
CA GLY A 335 0.54 -12.17 12.86
C GLY A 335 -0.55 -11.32 13.52
N LEU A 336 -1.68 -11.06 12.85
CA LEU A 336 -2.77 -10.23 13.39
C LEU A 336 -3.40 -10.75 14.69
N PHE A 337 -3.06 -11.97 15.12
CA PHE A 337 -3.65 -12.69 16.25
C PHE A 337 -2.61 -13.24 17.23
N GLU A 338 -1.37 -12.79 17.11
CA GLU A 338 -0.29 -13.14 18.04
C GLU A 338 -0.45 -12.51 19.43
#